data_99462d7a87b22991021b3798e972ecc4
#
_entry.id   99462d7a87b22991021b3798e972ecc4
#
_cell.length_a   1.000
_cell.length_b   1.000
_cell.length_c   1.000
_cell.angle_alpha   90.00
_cell.angle_beta   90.00
_cell.angle_gamma   90.00
#
_symmetry.space_group_name_H-M   'P 1'
#
loop_
_entity.id
_entity.type
_entity.pdbx_description
1 polymer ?
#
loop_
_entity_poly.entity_id
_entity_poly.type
_entity_poly.pdbx_seq_one_letter_code
_entity_poly.pdbx_strand_id
1 'polypeptide(L)'
;TDAHGLFMFDGQPCYEACESDPKDMVYGVQKFDLGRGEVQSFLLSSAMFWITQFHADGLRVSSVQPMLYLNYQREAGEWKANQFGENWNTDGARFLRTLCDTVKQQEPTVRMIASSTGKWSSVTKPTELGGLGFTAMWRDTWVQEALTHLQHTDDPEVLADWLSLSLLNSTGERFVLPLSHDAVSHGAGSLLARMPGEYHEKFAPLRLLYGFVMMHPGDKLLFMGGEFAQYTEWACHHALDWQDLDCQANRQMKAYVQALNQFYRGNPALWTGDSTEQIVRIN
;
A
#
# COMPACT_ATOMS: atom_id res chain seq x y z
N THR A 1 -10.49 -7.20 -16.07
CA THR A 1 -11.92 -7.57 -16.06
C THR A 1 -12.11 -9.03 -15.72
N ASP A 2 -13.22 -9.36 -15.08
CA ASP A 2 -13.53 -10.73 -14.70
C ASP A 2 -14.09 -11.52 -15.88
N ALA A 3 -13.93 -12.86 -15.85
CA ALA A 3 -14.40 -13.75 -16.92
C ALA A 3 -15.92 -13.67 -17.19
N HIS A 4 -16.71 -13.27 -16.19
CA HIS A 4 -18.16 -13.07 -16.32
C HIS A 4 -18.56 -11.63 -16.66
N GLY A 5 -17.59 -10.72 -16.82
CA GLY A 5 -17.82 -9.36 -17.26
C GLY A 5 -17.91 -9.26 -18.79
N LEU A 6 -17.51 -8.09 -19.33
CA LEU A 6 -17.60 -7.81 -20.75
C LEU A 6 -16.36 -8.27 -21.55
N PHE A 7 -15.52 -9.16 -21.00
CA PHE A 7 -14.24 -9.54 -21.58
C PHE A 7 -14.34 -9.96 -23.05
N MET A 8 -15.29 -10.82 -23.41
CA MET A 8 -15.49 -11.33 -24.77
C MET A 8 -16.88 -10.99 -25.32
N PHE A 9 -17.42 -9.83 -24.97
CA PHE A 9 -18.81 -9.48 -25.28
C PHE A 9 -19.12 -9.49 -26.78
N ASP A 10 -18.17 -9.04 -27.62
CA ASP A 10 -18.28 -9.02 -29.07
C ASP A 10 -17.39 -10.10 -29.75
N GLY A 11 -16.90 -11.06 -29.00
CA GLY A 11 -16.01 -12.12 -29.47
C GLY A 11 -14.53 -11.77 -29.44
N GLN A 12 -14.18 -10.56 -28.98
CA GLN A 12 -12.80 -10.09 -28.79
C GLN A 12 -12.64 -9.37 -27.44
N PRO A 13 -11.42 -9.34 -26.87
CA PRO A 13 -11.16 -8.57 -25.66
C PRO A 13 -11.43 -7.06 -25.88
N CYS A 14 -12.37 -6.49 -25.12
CA CYS A 14 -12.76 -5.08 -25.27
C CYS A 14 -11.74 -4.12 -24.66
N TYR A 15 -11.23 -4.46 -23.47
CA TYR A 15 -10.33 -3.61 -22.66
C TYR A 15 -8.97 -4.23 -22.43
N GLU A 16 -8.81 -5.51 -22.66
CA GLU A 16 -7.65 -6.30 -22.33
C GLU A 16 -6.76 -6.49 -23.55
N ALA A 17 -5.49 -6.86 -23.33
CA ALA A 17 -4.58 -7.20 -24.40
C ALA A 17 -5.06 -8.45 -25.17
N CYS A 18 -4.96 -8.42 -26.50
CA CYS A 18 -5.43 -9.51 -27.38
C CYS A 18 -4.71 -10.84 -27.17
N GLU A 19 -3.49 -10.83 -26.66
CA GLU A 19 -2.73 -12.03 -26.29
C GLU A 19 -3.01 -12.36 -24.81
N SER A 20 -4.26 -12.62 -24.45
CA SER A 20 -4.63 -13.00 -23.09
C SER A 20 -4.23 -14.45 -22.83
N ASP A 21 -3.00 -14.67 -22.41
CA ASP A 21 -2.59 -15.90 -21.74
C ASP A 21 -3.35 -15.98 -20.40
N PRO A 22 -3.87 -17.16 -20.00
CA PRO A 22 -4.39 -17.33 -18.63
C PRO A 22 -3.43 -16.86 -17.53
N LYS A 23 -2.13 -16.83 -17.81
CA LYS A 23 -1.08 -16.26 -16.96
C LYS A 23 -1.09 -14.73 -16.88
N ASP A 24 -1.83 -14.03 -17.74
CA ASP A 24 -2.05 -12.57 -17.63
C ASP A 24 -3.05 -12.19 -16.54
N MET A 25 -3.70 -13.16 -15.94
CA MET A 25 -4.57 -12.93 -14.80
C MET A 25 -3.76 -12.67 -13.54
N VAL A 26 -3.90 -11.47 -12.99
CA VAL A 26 -3.37 -11.13 -11.68
C VAL A 26 -4.53 -11.25 -10.68
N TYR A 27 -4.40 -12.14 -9.70
CA TYR A 27 -5.48 -12.45 -8.75
C TYR A 27 -6.81 -12.85 -9.42
N GLY A 28 -6.76 -13.56 -10.56
CA GLY A 28 -7.95 -13.95 -11.29
C GLY A 28 -8.58 -12.85 -12.16
N VAL A 29 -7.91 -11.70 -12.31
CA VAL A 29 -8.39 -10.53 -13.08
C VAL A 29 -7.48 -10.26 -14.27
N GLN A 30 -8.07 -10.05 -15.44
CA GLN A 30 -7.35 -9.72 -16.67
C GLN A 30 -6.73 -8.31 -16.59
N LYS A 31 -5.55 -8.16 -17.19
CA LYS A 31 -4.87 -6.86 -17.28
C LYS A 31 -5.51 -6.01 -18.38
N PHE A 32 -5.66 -4.73 -18.11
CA PHE A 32 -6.02 -3.74 -19.13
C PHE A 32 -4.90 -3.55 -20.15
N ASP A 33 -5.28 -3.37 -21.42
CA ASP A 33 -4.36 -2.90 -22.47
C ASP A 33 -4.14 -1.38 -22.34
N LEU A 34 -3.15 -1.02 -21.55
CA LEU A 34 -2.82 0.38 -21.25
C LEU A 34 -2.19 1.13 -22.46
N GLY A 35 -1.92 0.44 -23.57
CA GLY A 35 -1.48 1.02 -24.83
C GLY A 35 -2.62 1.64 -25.64
N ARG A 36 -3.87 1.19 -25.42
CA ARG A 36 -5.05 1.63 -26.19
C ARG A 36 -5.62 2.95 -25.64
N GLY A 37 -5.82 3.91 -26.52
CA GLY A 37 -6.35 5.23 -26.16
C GLY A 37 -7.75 5.18 -25.54
N GLU A 38 -8.62 4.27 -25.99
CA GLU A 38 -9.96 4.07 -25.46
C GLU A 38 -9.94 3.56 -24.02
N VAL A 39 -9.02 2.63 -23.72
CA VAL A 39 -8.84 2.09 -22.37
C VAL A 39 -8.28 3.17 -21.43
N GLN A 40 -7.30 3.94 -21.89
CA GLN A 40 -6.76 5.07 -21.13
C GLN A 40 -7.86 6.11 -20.85
N SER A 41 -8.66 6.47 -21.87
CA SER A 41 -9.78 7.42 -21.72
C SER A 41 -10.81 6.93 -20.71
N PHE A 42 -11.17 5.65 -20.77
CA PHE A 42 -12.10 5.03 -19.81
C PHE A 42 -11.56 5.12 -18.37
N LEU A 43 -10.31 4.73 -18.13
CA LEU A 43 -9.72 4.73 -16.79
C LEU A 43 -9.50 6.15 -16.25
N LEU A 44 -9.08 7.10 -17.09
CA LEU A 44 -8.97 8.51 -16.71
C LEU A 44 -10.34 9.09 -16.36
N SER A 45 -11.36 8.82 -17.18
CA SER A 45 -12.73 9.27 -16.92
C SER A 45 -13.27 8.67 -15.60
N SER A 46 -12.98 7.40 -15.33
CA SER A 46 -13.35 6.76 -14.06
C SER A 46 -12.69 7.44 -12.87
N ALA A 47 -11.40 7.74 -12.94
CA ALA A 47 -10.69 8.44 -11.87
C ALA A 47 -11.31 9.84 -11.63
N MET A 48 -11.50 10.62 -12.69
CA MET A 48 -12.10 11.95 -12.58
C MET A 48 -13.54 11.92 -12.09
N PHE A 49 -14.31 10.90 -12.46
CA PHE A 49 -15.69 10.72 -11.97
C PHE A 49 -15.73 10.59 -10.43
N TRP A 50 -14.90 9.75 -9.83
CA TRP A 50 -14.85 9.61 -8.38
C TRP A 50 -14.40 10.89 -7.69
N ILE A 51 -13.46 11.61 -8.26
CA ILE A 51 -12.96 12.86 -7.71
C ILE A 51 -14.04 13.98 -7.83
N THR A 52 -14.61 14.18 -9.01
CA THR A 52 -15.48 15.33 -9.26
C THR A 52 -16.93 15.12 -8.81
N GLN A 53 -17.46 13.89 -8.90
CA GLN A 53 -18.85 13.60 -8.55
C GLN A 53 -19.01 13.14 -7.10
N PHE A 54 -18.03 12.42 -6.56
CA PHE A 54 -18.08 11.90 -5.19
C PHE A 54 -17.14 12.65 -4.24
N HIS A 55 -16.39 13.65 -4.76
CA HIS A 55 -15.48 14.48 -3.96
C HIS A 55 -14.43 13.65 -3.19
N ALA A 56 -13.90 12.61 -3.84
CA ALA A 56 -12.84 11.82 -3.25
C ALA A 56 -11.56 12.65 -3.08
N ASP A 57 -11.00 12.70 -1.86
CA ASP A 57 -9.77 13.43 -1.54
C ASP A 57 -8.50 12.70 -2.00
N GLY A 58 -8.64 11.46 -2.47
CA GLY A 58 -7.54 10.68 -3.00
C GLY A 58 -7.99 9.37 -3.63
N LEU A 59 -7.13 8.83 -4.50
CA LEU A 59 -7.33 7.54 -5.14
C LEU A 59 -6.11 6.64 -4.91
N ARG A 60 -6.35 5.40 -4.51
CA ARG A 60 -5.33 4.36 -4.46
C ARG A 60 -5.38 3.52 -5.73
N VAL A 61 -4.31 3.53 -6.50
CA VAL A 61 -4.12 2.65 -7.66
C VAL A 61 -3.53 1.34 -7.16
N SER A 62 -4.35 0.28 -7.17
CA SER A 62 -3.94 -1.05 -6.73
C SER A 62 -3.05 -1.75 -7.76
N SER A 63 -2.12 -2.58 -7.28
CA SER A 63 -1.33 -3.47 -8.13
C SER A 63 -0.61 -2.74 -9.27
N VAL A 64 0.14 -1.68 -8.93
CA VAL A 64 0.89 -0.90 -9.94
C VAL A 64 2.01 -1.73 -10.59
N GLN A 65 2.56 -2.71 -9.89
CA GLN A 65 3.65 -3.53 -10.44
C GLN A 65 3.29 -4.33 -11.70
N PRO A 66 2.16 -5.07 -11.75
CA PRO A 66 1.75 -5.73 -13.00
C PRO A 66 1.50 -4.77 -14.16
N MET A 67 1.25 -3.48 -13.87
CA MET A 67 1.14 -2.44 -14.90
C MET A 67 2.52 -1.99 -15.42
N LEU A 68 3.56 -2.07 -14.59
CA LEU A 68 4.90 -1.57 -14.87
C LEU A 68 5.85 -2.64 -15.42
N TYR A 69 5.59 -3.93 -15.15
CA TYR A 69 6.51 -5.01 -15.52
C TYR A 69 5.84 -6.06 -16.40
N LEU A 70 6.46 -6.31 -17.58
CA LEU A 70 6.03 -7.33 -18.55
C LEU A 70 6.24 -8.74 -18.04
N ASN A 71 7.27 -8.93 -17.21
CA ASN A 71 7.63 -10.22 -16.60
C ASN A 71 7.03 -10.44 -15.21
N TYR A 72 6.03 -9.66 -14.78
CA TYR A 72 5.43 -9.83 -13.46
C TYR A 72 4.79 -11.23 -13.34
N GLN A 73 5.27 -12.03 -12.36
CA GLN A 73 4.85 -13.43 -12.12
C GLN A 73 5.03 -14.36 -13.33
N ARG A 74 6.05 -14.10 -14.17
CA ARG A 74 6.39 -14.93 -15.35
C ARG A 74 7.81 -15.42 -15.27
N GLU A 75 8.01 -16.65 -15.75
CA GLU A 75 9.33 -17.25 -15.90
C GLU A 75 10.06 -16.70 -17.14
N ALA A 76 11.36 -16.99 -17.21
CA ALA A 76 12.17 -16.63 -18.35
C ALA A 76 11.63 -17.31 -19.63
N GLY A 77 11.37 -16.51 -20.67
CA GLY A 77 10.81 -17.00 -21.94
C GLY A 77 9.27 -16.95 -22.03
N GLU A 78 8.58 -16.61 -20.94
CA GLU A 78 7.10 -16.48 -20.91
C GLU A 78 6.60 -15.05 -21.14
N TRP A 79 7.49 -14.13 -21.40
CA TRP A 79 7.18 -12.72 -21.65
C TRP A 79 8.04 -12.16 -22.78
N LYS A 80 7.55 -11.12 -23.44
CA LYS A 80 8.26 -10.42 -24.51
C LYS A 80 8.85 -9.12 -23.96
N ALA A 81 10.12 -8.87 -24.24
CA ALA A 81 10.78 -7.62 -23.90
C ALA A 81 10.14 -6.43 -24.67
N ASN A 82 10.24 -5.24 -24.09
CA ASN A 82 9.86 -4.01 -24.76
C ASN A 82 10.81 -3.71 -25.96
N GLN A 83 10.54 -2.63 -26.67
CA GLN A 83 11.33 -2.20 -27.84
C GLN A 83 12.82 -1.91 -27.52
N PHE A 84 13.20 -1.80 -26.25
CA PHE A 84 14.55 -1.56 -25.76
C PHE A 84 15.23 -2.84 -25.25
N GLY A 85 14.55 -3.99 -25.31
CA GLY A 85 15.05 -5.25 -24.78
C GLY A 85 14.88 -5.42 -23.26
N GLU A 86 14.09 -4.58 -22.63
CA GLU A 86 13.90 -4.54 -21.16
C GLU A 86 12.55 -5.11 -20.74
N ASN A 87 12.41 -5.36 -19.42
CA ASN A 87 11.21 -6.00 -18.86
C ASN A 87 10.13 -5.01 -18.39
N TRP A 88 10.35 -3.71 -18.54
CA TRP A 88 9.36 -2.72 -18.12
C TRP A 88 8.35 -2.38 -19.22
N ASN A 89 7.11 -2.10 -18.81
CA ASN A 89 6.01 -1.76 -19.69
C ASN A 89 5.96 -0.24 -19.90
N THR A 90 6.38 0.19 -21.09
CA THR A 90 6.39 1.60 -21.48
C THR A 90 5.00 2.23 -21.48
N ASP A 91 3.99 1.48 -21.92
CA ASP A 91 2.60 1.96 -22.00
C ASP A 91 1.98 2.09 -20.62
N GLY A 92 2.23 1.14 -19.73
CA GLY A 92 1.81 1.21 -18.33
C GLY A 92 2.43 2.41 -17.60
N ALA A 93 3.74 2.61 -17.76
CA ALA A 93 4.43 3.75 -17.15
C ALA A 93 3.92 5.09 -17.71
N ARG A 94 3.69 5.17 -19.03
CA ARG A 94 3.12 6.36 -19.68
C ARG A 94 1.71 6.66 -19.16
N PHE A 95 0.84 5.64 -19.10
CA PHE A 95 -0.51 5.80 -18.59
C PHE A 95 -0.53 6.32 -17.14
N LEU A 96 0.28 5.72 -16.24
CA LEU A 96 0.32 6.15 -14.84
C LEU A 96 0.79 7.60 -14.67
N ARG A 97 1.77 8.04 -15.46
CA ARG A 97 2.20 9.44 -15.51
C ARG A 97 1.05 10.34 -15.97
N THR A 98 0.40 9.99 -17.09
CA THR A 98 -0.74 10.76 -17.62
C THR A 98 -1.86 10.85 -16.59
N LEU A 99 -2.17 9.77 -15.88
CA LEU A 99 -3.18 9.75 -14.82
C LEU A 99 -2.82 10.73 -13.70
N CYS A 100 -1.60 10.65 -13.16
CA CYS A 100 -1.14 11.53 -12.08
C CYS A 100 -1.11 13.00 -12.52
N ASP A 101 -0.60 13.29 -13.72
CA ASP A 101 -0.54 14.65 -14.25
C ASP A 101 -1.94 15.23 -14.51
N THR A 102 -2.88 14.43 -15.04
CA THR A 102 -4.26 14.88 -15.27
C THR A 102 -4.93 15.23 -13.95
N VAL A 103 -4.82 14.38 -12.94
CA VAL A 103 -5.40 14.66 -11.61
C VAL A 103 -4.74 15.88 -10.98
N LYS A 104 -3.41 15.98 -11.00
CA LYS A 104 -2.68 17.13 -10.46
C LYS A 104 -3.04 18.45 -11.11
N GLN A 105 -3.31 18.46 -12.42
CA GLN A 105 -3.70 19.66 -13.16
C GLN A 105 -5.13 20.11 -12.87
N GLN A 106 -6.06 19.17 -12.72
CA GLN A 106 -7.48 19.48 -12.53
C GLN A 106 -7.84 19.65 -11.05
N GLU A 107 -7.26 18.82 -10.18
CA GLU A 107 -7.56 18.77 -8.74
C GLU A 107 -6.26 18.60 -7.94
N PRO A 108 -5.46 19.66 -7.81
CA PRO A 108 -4.10 19.59 -7.25
C PRO A 108 -4.03 19.15 -5.77
N THR A 109 -5.14 19.19 -5.05
CA THR A 109 -5.23 18.76 -3.65
C THR A 109 -5.49 17.26 -3.48
N VAL A 110 -5.93 16.59 -4.56
CA VAL A 110 -6.25 15.16 -4.54
C VAL A 110 -4.97 14.31 -4.49
N ARG A 111 -4.96 13.35 -3.59
CA ARG A 111 -3.81 12.46 -3.41
C ARG A 111 -3.90 11.25 -4.31
N MET A 112 -2.85 11.00 -5.09
CA MET A 112 -2.68 9.79 -5.88
C MET A 112 -1.71 8.84 -5.17
N ILE A 113 -2.18 7.65 -4.79
CA ILE A 113 -1.41 6.70 -3.98
C ILE A 113 -1.18 5.43 -4.80
N ALA A 114 0.08 5.04 -5.00
CA ALA A 114 0.44 3.80 -5.68
C ALA A 114 0.57 2.64 -4.68
N SER A 115 -0.17 1.56 -4.87
CA SER A 115 0.08 0.30 -4.16
C SER A 115 1.23 -0.45 -4.86
N SER A 116 2.40 -0.50 -4.22
CA SER A 116 3.64 -0.99 -4.83
C SER A 116 4.55 -1.69 -3.81
N THR A 117 5.29 -2.69 -4.28
CA THR A 117 6.30 -3.41 -3.49
C THR A 117 7.67 -2.73 -3.45
N GLY A 118 7.79 -1.53 -4.03
CA GLY A 118 9.05 -0.76 -4.00
C GLY A 118 10.09 -1.15 -5.04
N LYS A 119 9.78 -2.02 -6.00
CA LYS A 119 10.73 -2.42 -7.06
C LYS A 119 10.96 -1.34 -8.13
N TRP A 120 9.98 -0.46 -8.37
CA TRP A 120 10.11 0.66 -9.29
C TRP A 120 10.68 1.87 -8.53
N SER A 121 11.75 2.45 -9.05
CA SER A 121 12.35 3.66 -8.48
C SER A 121 11.56 4.91 -8.89
N SER A 122 11.53 5.90 -8.03
CA SER A 122 10.95 7.22 -8.35
C SER A 122 9.43 7.20 -8.60
N VAL A 123 8.68 6.41 -7.81
CA VAL A 123 7.22 6.35 -7.87
C VAL A 123 6.60 7.71 -7.51
N THR A 124 7.12 8.37 -6.47
CA THR A 124 6.57 9.62 -5.94
C THR A 124 7.29 10.88 -6.44
N LYS A 125 8.33 10.71 -7.26
CA LYS A 125 8.96 11.86 -7.91
C LYS A 125 8.05 12.46 -8.98
N PRO A 126 8.13 13.79 -9.20
CA PRO A 126 7.43 14.45 -10.29
C PRO A 126 7.73 13.80 -11.65
N THR A 127 6.75 13.83 -12.55
CA THR A 127 6.86 13.26 -13.91
C THR A 127 7.93 13.97 -14.74
N GLU A 128 8.10 15.28 -14.53
CA GLU A 128 9.13 16.12 -15.16
C GLU A 128 10.55 15.69 -14.77
N LEU A 129 10.71 15.02 -13.62
CA LEU A 129 11.98 14.45 -13.15
C LEU A 129 12.10 12.95 -13.42
N GLY A 130 11.26 12.41 -14.30
CA GLY A 130 11.27 11.01 -14.68
C GLY A 130 10.52 10.07 -13.73
N GLY A 131 9.84 10.60 -12.71
CA GLY A 131 8.99 9.82 -11.80
C GLY A 131 7.67 9.41 -12.40
N LEU A 132 6.81 8.76 -11.58
CA LEU A 132 5.43 8.43 -11.96
C LEU A 132 4.41 9.50 -11.51
N GLY A 133 4.79 10.44 -10.64
CA GLY A 133 3.96 11.56 -10.21
C GLY A 133 2.97 11.25 -9.08
N PHE A 134 3.04 10.07 -8.46
CA PHE A 134 2.19 9.75 -7.30
C PHE A 134 2.57 10.64 -6.10
N THR A 135 1.59 10.94 -5.26
CA THR A 135 1.80 11.71 -4.02
C THR A 135 2.34 10.86 -2.89
N ALA A 136 2.05 9.55 -2.91
CA ALA A 136 2.58 8.60 -1.93
C ALA A 136 2.61 7.18 -2.50
N MET A 137 3.43 6.34 -1.89
CA MET A 137 3.52 4.91 -2.17
C MET A 137 3.03 4.12 -0.97
N TRP A 138 1.97 3.33 -1.16
CA TRP A 138 1.47 2.37 -0.20
C TRP A 138 2.37 1.13 -0.22
N ARG A 139 3.15 0.93 0.85
CA ARG A 139 4.19 -0.08 0.90
C ARG A 139 3.64 -1.41 1.42
N ASP A 140 3.09 -2.21 0.52
CA ASP A 140 2.39 -3.47 0.86
C ASP A 140 3.28 -4.46 1.63
N THR A 141 4.55 -4.57 1.26
CA THR A 141 5.48 -5.55 1.85
C THR A 141 5.95 -5.17 3.25
N TRP A 142 5.97 -3.89 3.59
CA TRP A 142 6.51 -3.41 4.85
C TRP A 142 5.83 -4.01 6.09
N VAL A 143 4.50 -4.14 6.04
CA VAL A 143 3.73 -4.72 7.16
C VAL A 143 4.10 -6.19 7.36
N GLN A 144 4.25 -6.95 6.27
CA GLN A 144 4.62 -8.36 6.37
C GLN A 144 6.05 -8.53 6.89
N GLU A 145 6.98 -7.69 6.45
CA GLU A 145 8.35 -7.63 6.96
C GLU A 145 8.35 -7.34 8.47
N ALA A 146 7.63 -6.30 8.91
CA ALA A 146 7.51 -5.91 10.30
C ALA A 146 6.95 -7.03 11.18
N LEU A 147 5.87 -7.65 10.75
CA LEU A 147 5.23 -8.75 11.47
C LEU A 147 6.12 -9.99 11.52
N THR A 148 6.83 -10.31 10.44
CA THR A 148 7.76 -11.44 10.39
C THR A 148 8.89 -11.26 11.40
N HIS A 149 9.51 -10.08 11.46
CA HIS A 149 10.57 -9.81 12.43
C HIS A 149 10.06 -9.86 13.88
N LEU A 150 8.88 -9.31 14.15
CA LEU A 150 8.29 -9.36 15.50
C LEU A 150 7.87 -10.78 15.93
N GLN A 151 7.51 -11.65 14.99
CA GLN A 151 7.07 -13.01 15.27
C GLN A 151 8.22 -14.00 15.46
N HIS A 152 9.33 -13.81 14.75
CA HIS A 152 10.37 -14.83 14.62
C HIS A 152 11.73 -14.41 15.20
N THR A 153 11.84 -13.20 15.75
CA THR A 153 13.11 -12.69 16.28
C THR A 153 13.03 -12.58 17.79
N ASP A 154 13.67 -13.55 18.47
CA ASP A 154 13.90 -13.50 19.92
C ASP A 154 15.15 -12.69 20.28
N ASP A 155 15.94 -12.27 19.28
CA ASP A 155 17.17 -11.51 19.45
C ASP A 155 16.90 -10.00 19.27
N PRO A 156 17.07 -9.21 20.35
CA PRO A 156 16.86 -7.77 20.31
C PRO A 156 17.80 -7.03 19.33
N GLU A 157 19.01 -7.55 19.08
CA GLU A 157 19.97 -6.92 18.15
C GLU A 157 19.48 -7.04 16.71
N VAL A 158 19.01 -8.22 16.31
CA VAL A 158 18.43 -8.46 14.97
C VAL A 158 17.20 -7.59 14.75
N LEU A 159 16.36 -7.42 15.78
CA LEU A 159 15.20 -6.54 15.68
C LEU A 159 15.63 -5.07 15.56
N ALA A 160 16.60 -4.61 16.33
CA ALA A 160 17.14 -3.25 16.27
C ALA A 160 17.77 -2.94 14.91
N ASP A 161 18.50 -3.90 14.33
CA ASP A 161 19.06 -3.77 12.99
C ASP A 161 17.98 -3.62 11.92
N TRP A 162 16.92 -4.45 11.99
CA TRP A 162 15.80 -4.31 11.06
C TRP A 162 15.09 -2.96 11.20
N LEU A 163 14.80 -2.51 12.42
CA LEU A 163 14.20 -1.20 12.67
C LEU A 163 15.06 -0.07 12.07
N SER A 164 16.38 -0.14 12.25
CA SER A 164 17.33 0.83 11.71
C SER A 164 17.35 0.82 10.19
N LEU A 165 17.41 -0.35 9.56
CA LEU A 165 17.35 -0.51 8.10
C LEU A 165 16.02 -0.02 7.52
N SER A 166 14.91 -0.27 8.21
CA SER A 166 13.58 0.22 7.80
C SER A 166 13.55 1.75 7.74
N LEU A 167 14.13 2.43 8.74
CA LEU A 167 14.23 3.89 8.75
C LEU A 167 15.14 4.41 7.63
N LEU A 168 16.30 3.80 7.41
CA LEU A 168 17.21 4.18 6.33
C LEU A 168 16.57 4.00 4.95
N ASN A 169 15.82 2.92 4.74
CA ASN A 169 15.12 2.63 3.49
C ASN A 169 13.84 3.47 3.30
N SER A 170 13.50 4.33 4.24
CA SER A 170 12.35 5.25 4.12
C SER A 170 12.69 6.56 3.40
N THR A 171 13.94 6.75 3.00
CA THR A 171 14.38 7.94 2.27
C THR A 171 14.15 7.78 0.77
N GLY A 172 13.84 8.87 0.07
CA GLY A 172 13.73 8.91 -1.39
C GLY A 172 12.33 8.77 -1.97
N GLU A 173 11.38 8.25 -1.22
CA GLU A 173 9.97 8.14 -1.60
C GLU A 173 9.06 8.56 -0.44
N ARG A 174 7.84 8.96 -0.75
CA ARG A 174 6.82 9.27 0.25
C ARG A 174 5.99 8.02 0.52
N PHE A 175 6.09 7.46 1.72
CA PHE A 175 5.42 6.21 2.07
C PHE A 175 4.12 6.42 2.84
N VAL A 176 3.18 5.51 2.63
CA VAL A 176 2.11 5.18 3.59
C VAL A 176 2.50 3.86 4.25
N LEU A 177 2.47 3.82 5.58
CA LEU A 177 2.70 2.61 6.39
C LEU A 177 1.34 1.96 6.70
N PRO A 178 0.93 0.95 5.91
CA PRO A 178 -0.45 0.52 5.89
C PRO A 178 -0.73 -0.63 6.85
N LEU A 179 -0.94 -0.38 8.15
CA LEU A 179 -1.62 -1.36 9.01
C LEU A 179 -3.11 -1.39 8.62
N SER A 180 -3.38 -1.85 7.40
CA SER A 180 -4.68 -1.77 6.73
C SER A 180 -5.52 -3.03 6.94
N HIS A 181 -6.71 -3.06 6.32
CA HIS A 181 -7.57 -4.25 6.29
C HIS A 181 -6.85 -5.47 5.70
N ASP A 182 -5.96 -5.30 4.72
CA ASP A 182 -5.17 -6.40 4.12
C ASP A 182 -4.30 -7.12 5.16
N ALA A 183 -3.91 -6.43 6.25
CA ALA A 183 -3.10 -7.00 7.31
C ALA A 183 -3.91 -7.79 8.36
N VAL A 184 -5.24 -7.65 8.37
CA VAL A 184 -6.12 -8.18 9.43
C VAL A 184 -7.35 -8.91 8.91
N SER A 185 -7.34 -9.32 7.63
CA SER A 185 -8.44 -10.03 6.97
C SER A 185 -7.92 -11.20 6.12
N HIS A 186 -8.83 -11.92 5.46
CA HIS A 186 -8.53 -13.02 4.53
C HIS A 186 -7.73 -14.19 5.13
N GLY A 187 -7.97 -14.52 6.41
CA GLY A 187 -7.28 -15.60 7.12
C GLY A 187 -5.92 -15.19 7.73
N ALA A 188 -5.60 -13.90 7.70
CA ALA A 188 -4.35 -13.39 8.27
C ALA A 188 -4.37 -13.33 9.80
N GLY A 189 -5.56 -13.28 10.43
CA GLY A 189 -5.74 -13.00 11.85
C GLY A 189 -5.59 -11.51 12.17
N SER A 190 -5.94 -11.12 13.42
CA SER A 190 -5.72 -9.73 13.85
C SER A 190 -4.23 -9.44 14.12
N LEU A 191 -3.87 -8.16 14.18
CA LEU A 191 -2.49 -7.78 14.54
C LEU A 191 -2.09 -8.34 15.91
N LEU A 192 -3.00 -8.28 16.90
CA LEU A 192 -2.73 -8.85 18.22
C LEU A 192 -2.57 -10.37 18.17
N ALA A 193 -3.46 -11.09 17.46
CA ALA A 193 -3.39 -12.55 17.37
C ALA A 193 -2.06 -13.03 16.78
N ARG A 194 -1.49 -12.26 15.87
CA ARG A 194 -0.21 -12.54 15.18
C ARG A 194 1.02 -12.25 16.04
N MET A 195 0.91 -11.55 17.16
CA MET A 195 2.06 -11.30 18.05
C MET A 195 2.47 -12.58 18.78
N PRO A 196 3.78 -12.76 19.08
CA PRO A 196 4.27 -13.92 19.81
C PRO A 196 3.84 -13.93 21.28
N GLY A 197 3.90 -15.08 21.92
CA GLY A 197 3.60 -15.29 23.33
C GLY A 197 2.13 -15.56 23.65
N GLU A 198 1.85 -15.69 24.95
CA GLU A 198 0.50 -15.86 25.46
C GLU A 198 -0.31 -14.54 25.37
N TYR A 199 -1.63 -14.61 25.53
CA TYR A 199 -2.53 -13.48 25.27
C TYR A 199 -2.05 -12.13 25.84
N HIS A 200 -1.64 -12.09 27.11
CA HIS A 200 -1.19 -10.86 27.74
C HIS A 200 0.20 -10.39 27.28
N GLU A 201 1.05 -11.30 26.86
CA GLU A 201 2.40 -11.01 26.37
C GLU A 201 2.34 -10.34 24.99
N LYS A 202 1.36 -10.69 24.15
CA LYS A 202 1.15 -10.15 22.80
C LYS A 202 1.03 -8.62 22.73
N PHE A 203 0.61 -7.99 23.81
CA PHE A 203 0.44 -6.53 23.84
C PHE A 203 1.78 -5.77 23.84
N ALA A 204 2.85 -6.36 24.33
CA ALA A 204 4.16 -5.68 24.36
C ALA A 204 4.74 -5.48 22.95
N PRO A 205 4.90 -6.53 22.12
CA PRO A 205 5.37 -6.35 20.73
C PRO A 205 4.40 -5.52 19.87
N LEU A 206 3.09 -5.59 20.12
CA LEU A 206 2.14 -4.74 19.40
C LEU A 206 2.31 -3.27 19.75
N ARG A 207 2.58 -2.92 21.03
CA ARG A 207 2.92 -1.54 21.42
C ARG A 207 4.21 -1.07 20.77
N LEU A 208 5.22 -1.94 20.68
CA LEU A 208 6.46 -1.63 19.98
C LEU A 208 6.19 -1.29 18.51
N LEU A 209 5.40 -2.13 17.81
CA LEU A 209 5.01 -1.88 16.42
C LEU A 209 4.33 -0.52 16.26
N TYR A 210 3.33 -0.20 17.09
CA TYR A 210 2.60 1.06 16.97
C TYR A 210 3.47 2.27 17.31
N GLY A 211 4.32 2.18 18.32
CA GLY A 211 5.29 3.22 18.65
C GLY A 211 6.26 3.46 17.50
N PHE A 212 6.79 2.39 16.91
CA PHE A 212 7.68 2.48 15.76
C PHE A 212 7.00 3.11 14.55
N VAL A 213 5.79 2.66 14.20
CA VAL A 213 5.01 3.25 13.10
C VAL A 213 4.82 4.76 13.30
N MET A 214 4.49 5.20 14.51
CA MET A 214 4.27 6.63 14.78
C MET A 214 5.54 7.48 14.63
N MET A 215 6.72 6.91 14.91
CA MET A 215 8.01 7.60 14.77
C MET A 215 8.62 7.45 13.39
N HIS A 216 8.23 6.44 12.62
CA HIS A 216 8.76 6.17 11.29
C HIS A 216 8.35 7.27 10.31
N PRO A 217 9.22 7.70 9.37
CA PRO A 217 8.83 8.61 8.28
C PRO A 217 7.67 8.05 7.43
N GLY A 218 6.82 8.94 6.92
CA GLY A 218 5.67 8.59 6.09
C GLY A 218 4.33 8.72 6.79
N ASP A 219 3.25 8.55 6.04
CA ASP A 219 1.87 8.63 6.52
C ASP A 219 1.46 7.38 7.29
N LYS A 220 0.67 7.56 8.33
CA LYS A 220 0.23 6.48 9.23
C LYS A 220 -1.18 6.02 8.85
N LEU A 221 -1.37 4.71 8.81
CA LEU A 221 -2.69 4.11 8.67
C LEU A 221 -2.83 2.98 9.68
N LEU A 222 -3.84 3.06 10.52
CA LEU A 222 -4.25 1.99 11.43
C LEU A 222 -5.72 1.68 11.15
N PHE A 223 -6.01 0.43 10.79
CA PHE A 223 -7.35 0.01 10.46
C PHE A 223 -8.20 -0.19 11.71
N MET A 224 -9.52 -0.05 11.56
CA MET A 224 -10.50 -0.12 12.65
C MET A 224 -10.35 -1.40 13.50
N GLY A 225 -10.51 -1.27 14.81
CA GLY A 225 -10.30 -2.35 15.79
C GLY A 225 -8.84 -2.49 16.25
N GLY A 226 -7.87 -2.02 15.45
CA GLY A 226 -6.47 -2.01 15.81
C GLY A 226 -6.17 -1.10 17.00
N GLU A 227 -6.91 0.00 17.16
CA GLU A 227 -6.71 0.97 18.22
C GLU A 227 -6.98 0.43 19.64
N PHE A 228 -7.77 -0.63 19.75
CA PHE A 228 -7.98 -1.33 21.03
C PHE A 228 -7.49 -2.78 20.99
N ALA A 229 -6.71 -3.13 19.94
CA ALA A 229 -6.13 -4.46 19.75
C ALA A 229 -7.20 -5.58 19.76
N GLN A 230 -8.22 -5.45 18.90
CA GLN A 230 -9.20 -6.52 18.69
C GLN A 230 -8.49 -7.84 18.44
N TYR A 231 -8.92 -8.90 19.13
CA TYR A 231 -8.27 -10.21 18.99
C TYR A 231 -8.76 -11.00 17.78
N THR A 232 -10.06 -10.88 17.46
CA THR A 232 -10.67 -11.57 16.31
C THR A 232 -10.25 -10.91 15.00
N GLU A 233 -10.05 -11.72 13.98
CA GLU A 233 -9.84 -11.22 12.61
C GLU A 233 -11.02 -10.34 12.17
N TRP A 234 -10.70 -9.26 11.47
CA TRP A 234 -11.73 -8.40 10.93
C TRP A 234 -12.51 -9.06 9.78
N ALA A 235 -13.81 -8.93 9.78
CA ALA A 235 -14.68 -9.37 8.69
C ALA A 235 -15.78 -8.34 8.42
N CYS A 236 -16.05 -8.06 7.14
CA CYS A 236 -16.98 -7.02 6.71
C CYS A 236 -18.44 -7.24 7.12
N HIS A 237 -18.80 -8.47 7.47
CA HIS A 237 -20.16 -8.87 7.86
C HIS A 237 -20.33 -9.01 9.39
N HIS A 238 -19.31 -8.70 10.17
CA HIS A 238 -19.35 -8.66 11.64
C HIS A 238 -19.06 -7.26 12.16
N ALA A 239 -19.68 -6.93 13.29
CA ALA A 239 -19.31 -5.75 14.06
C ALA A 239 -17.91 -5.94 14.68
N LEU A 240 -17.27 -4.84 15.07
CA LEU A 240 -16.07 -4.91 15.89
C LEU A 240 -16.40 -5.50 17.26
N ASP A 241 -15.46 -6.23 17.86
CA ASP A 241 -15.62 -6.88 19.17
C ASP A 241 -15.43 -5.87 20.31
N TRP A 242 -16.36 -4.92 20.42
CA TRP A 242 -16.34 -3.86 21.45
C TRP A 242 -16.26 -4.39 22.87
N GLN A 243 -16.70 -5.63 23.11
CA GLN A 243 -16.57 -6.33 24.38
C GLN A 243 -15.11 -6.59 24.81
N ASP A 244 -14.15 -6.58 23.88
CA ASP A 244 -12.74 -6.67 24.22
C ASP A 244 -12.31 -5.52 25.15
N LEU A 245 -13.01 -4.38 25.12
CA LEU A 245 -12.80 -3.26 26.03
C LEU A 245 -13.16 -3.56 27.49
N ASP A 246 -13.82 -4.67 27.78
CA ASP A 246 -14.03 -5.15 29.18
C ASP A 246 -12.70 -5.68 29.76
N CYS A 247 -11.76 -6.08 28.90
CA CYS A 247 -10.42 -6.45 29.32
C CYS A 247 -9.55 -5.19 29.59
N GLN A 248 -8.81 -5.23 30.69
CA GLN A 248 -7.93 -4.12 31.09
C GLN A 248 -6.83 -3.87 30.06
N ALA A 249 -6.25 -4.93 29.48
CA ALA A 249 -5.16 -4.81 28.50
C ALA A 249 -5.60 -4.06 27.22
N ASN A 250 -6.80 -4.34 26.73
CA ASN A 250 -7.37 -3.65 25.56
C ASN A 250 -7.70 -2.18 25.85
N ARG A 251 -8.22 -1.86 27.04
CA ARG A 251 -8.40 -0.47 27.48
C ARG A 251 -7.07 0.29 27.55
N GLN A 252 -6.02 -0.36 28.07
CA GLN A 252 -4.68 0.22 28.12
C GLN A 252 -4.09 0.43 26.72
N MET A 253 -4.31 -0.51 25.78
CA MET A 253 -3.90 -0.34 24.41
C MET A 253 -4.61 0.85 23.74
N LYS A 254 -5.92 0.97 23.91
CA LYS A 254 -6.69 2.13 23.42
C LYS A 254 -6.14 3.45 23.96
N ALA A 255 -5.87 3.52 25.26
CA ALA A 255 -5.27 4.69 25.89
C ALA A 255 -3.86 4.99 25.33
N TYR A 256 -3.06 3.94 25.07
CA TYR A 256 -1.74 4.07 24.47
C TYR A 256 -1.82 4.63 23.03
N VAL A 257 -2.69 4.09 22.19
CA VAL A 257 -2.90 4.60 20.82
C VAL A 257 -3.42 6.03 20.84
N GLN A 258 -4.31 6.37 21.77
CA GLN A 258 -4.76 7.75 21.97
C GLN A 258 -3.59 8.68 22.31
N ALA A 259 -2.71 8.27 23.22
CA ALA A 259 -1.53 9.05 23.59
C ALA A 259 -0.55 9.20 22.42
N LEU A 260 -0.32 8.15 21.63
CA LEU A 260 0.49 8.21 20.44
C LEU A 260 -0.07 9.21 19.40
N ASN A 261 -1.39 9.19 19.17
CA ASN A 261 -2.04 10.12 18.25
C ASN A 261 -1.93 11.57 18.73
N GLN A 262 -2.08 11.81 20.04
CA GLN A 262 -1.90 13.15 20.63
C GLN A 262 -0.46 13.61 20.49
N PHE A 263 0.51 12.73 20.75
CA PHE A 263 1.93 13.02 20.59
C PHE A 263 2.26 13.35 19.12
N TYR A 264 1.80 12.52 18.17
CA TYR A 264 2.01 12.73 16.75
C TYR A 264 1.47 14.09 16.29
N ARG A 265 0.22 14.41 16.66
CA ARG A 265 -0.42 15.69 16.31
C ARG A 265 0.27 16.90 16.95
N GLY A 266 0.76 16.74 18.16
CA GLY A 266 1.46 17.79 18.92
C GLY A 266 2.89 18.05 18.49
N ASN A 267 3.46 17.19 17.64
CA ASN A 267 4.86 17.30 17.19
C ASN A 267 4.95 17.44 15.66
N PRO A 268 4.86 18.66 15.11
CA PRO A 268 4.89 18.91 13.68
C PRO A 268 6.06 18.26 12.95
N ALA A 269 7.20 18.10 13.58
CA ALA A 269 8.37 17.45 13.01
C ALA A 269 8.11 16.00 12.53
N LEU A 270 7.05 15.35 13.01
CA LEU A 270 6.67 13.98 12.61
C LEU A 270 5.81 13.92 11.34
N TRP A 271 5.21 15.06 10.92
CA TRP A 271 4.26 15.07 9.82
C TRP A 271 4.38 16.30 8.89
N THR A 272 5.15 17.34 9.28
CA THR A 272 5.48 18.45 8.41
C THR A 272 6.84 18.19 7.74
N GLY A 273 6.92 18.46 6.47
CA GLY A 273 8.11 18.27 5.68
C GLY A 273 7.94 17.15 4.65
N ASP A 274 8.80 17.19 3.66
CA ASP A 274 8.87 16.12 2.67
C ASP A 274 9.59 14.93 3.33
N SER A 275 8.98 13.76 3.33
CA SER A 275 9.59 12.53 3.85
C SER A 275 10.92 12.20 3.15
N THR A 276 11.16 12.78 1.98
CA THR A 276 12.42 12.68 1.25
C THR A 276 13.58 13.47 1.89
N GLU A 277 13.26 14.45 2.75
CA GLU A 277 14.23 15.31 3.43
C GLU A 277 14.38 15.01 4.93
N GLN A 278 13.58 14.11 5.48
CA GLN A 278 13.69 13.75 6.90
C GLN A 278 15.02 13.06 7.17
N ILE A 279 15.89 13.74 7.90
CA ILE A 279 17.16 13.18 8.33
C ILE A 279 16.91 12.29 9.55
N VAL A 280 17.00 10.98 9.35
CA VAL A 280 17.01 10.03 10.45
C VAL A 280 18.43 9.92 10.98
N ARG A 281 18.66 10.35 12.22
CA ARG A 281 19.91 10.07 12.94
C ARG A 281 19.71 8.85 13.81
N ILE A 282 20.46 7.80 13.50
CA ILE A 282 20.57 6.59 14.30
C ILE A 282 21.90 6.70 15.04
N ASN A 283 21.87 6.79 16.38
CA ASN A 283 23.05 6.82 17.22
C ASN A 283 23.31 5.41 17.78
#